data_577c871209cc92e080d7cff3d189f794
#
_entry.id   577c871209cc92e080d7cff3d189f794
#
_cell.length_a   1.000
_cell.length_b   1.000
_cell.length_c   1.000
_cell.angle_alpha   90.00
_cell.angle_beta   90.00
_cell.angle_gamma   90.00
#
_symmetry.space_group_name_H-M   'P 1'
#
loop_
_entity.id
_entity.type
_entity.pdbx_description
1 polymer ?
#
loop_
_entity_poly.entity_id
_entity_poly.type
_entity_poly.pdbx_seq_one_letter_code
_entity_poly.pdbx_strand_id
1 'polypeptide(L)'
;MFLAIIGLSMMFDLSAQKKVLTMEEAVVGYHLYPRAKYIQWQGDKNQLTYLDREGLVSESADKGEKSVVLTVAELNGILGAELRGFPNFSWLDANTLIIARQGSIYHIDVVKKQVKQKFTFPKGSANHTYSKAGNMYAYTIDNNLYYMDERGNSYVVTTDEDKNIVNGQVVSRNEFGITGGIFWSPDGKKLGFYRKDESQVTNFPLLDINTRTGELKEIKYPMAGMKSELVSLGVYDIASGKTIFLDANDFGREQYLTGITWAPESDMVYIQVLNRGQNHMRLNKYDAFTGKLIATLFEEKSETYVEPQSGLVFLANNPKQFIYSTNNRDGFMNLYLHDVNGKLIRRLTDVDADVEFVAVDAAGKYVYYLSSEISPVEKQLFRVDVKSGKKNRLTAEEGWHSICLLYTSPSPRDYAAS
;
A
#
# COMPACT_ATOMS: atom_id res chain seq x y z
N MET A 1 -61.23 47.26 -31.41
CA MET A 1 -59.98 47.89 -30.97
C MET A 1 -59.26 46.87 -30.12
N PHE A 2 -58.40 45.99 -30.72
CA PHE A 2 -57.64 44.96 -30.00
C PHE A 2 -56.19 45.44 -29.91
N LEU A 3 -55.73 45.66 -28.68
CA LEU A 3 -54.30 45.91 -28.40
C LEU A 3 -53.57 44.58 -28.33
N ALA A 4 -52.62 44.36 -29.25
CA ALA A 4 -51.69 43.29 -29.19
C ALA A 4 -50.48 43.75 -28.37
N ILE A 5 -50.27 43.12 -27.18
CA ILE A 5 -49.05 43.28 -26.36
C ILE A 5 -48.02 42.30 -26.94
N ILE A 6 -47.00 42.84 -27.59
CA ILE A 6 -45.84 42.08 -28.00
C ILE A 6 -44.91 42.00 -26.79
N GLY A 7 -44.88 40.83 -26.17
CA GLY A 7 -43.92 40.51 -25.14
C GLY A 7 -42.55 40.19 -25.76
N LEU A 8 -41.62 41.13 -25.61
CA LEU A 8 -40.22 40.95 -25.98
C LEU A 8 -39.55 40.11 -24.91
N SER A 9 -39.44 38.81 -25.15
CA SER A 9 -38.61 37.94 -24.30
C SER A 9 -37.14 38.20 -24.58
N MET A 10 -36.48 39.00 -23.75
CA MET A 10 -35.03 39.09 -23.72
C MET A 10 -34.50 37.73 -23.17
N MET A 11 -34.01 36.90 -24.06
CA MET A 11 -33.14 35.81 -23.68
C MET A 11 -31.82 36.44 -23.21
N PHE A 12 -31.61 36.49 -21.90
CA PHE A 12 -30.29 36.71 -21.36
C PHE A 12 -29.49 35.42 -21.58
N ASP A 13 -28.59 35.45 -22.55
CA ASP A 13 -27.48 34.49 -22.62
C ASP A 13 -26.64 34.67 -21.36
N LEU A 14 -26.90 33.86 -20.36
CA LEU A 14 -26.02 33.69 -19.21
C LEU A 14 -24.78 32.90 -19.66
N SER A 15 -23.94 33.54 -20.48
CA SER A 15 -22.57 33.05 -20.65
C SER A 15 -21.85 33.30 -19.34
N ALA A 16 -21.59 32.23 -18.57
CA ALA A 16 -20.76 32.31 -17.38
C ALA A 16 -19.41 32.90 -17.78
N GLN A 17 -19.17 34.16 -17.46
CA GLN A 17 -17.88 34.81 -17.66
C GLN A 17 -16.85 34.00 -16.88
N LYS A 18 -15.90 33.36 -17.62
CA LYS A 18 -14.77 32.67 -17.01
C LYS A 18 -13.99 33.74 -16.21
N LYS A 19 -14.04 33.63 -14.91
CA LYS A 19 -13.26 34.49 -14.02
C LYS A 19 -11.77 34.18 -14.24
N VAL A 20 -10.99 35.21 -14.54
CA VAL A 20 -9.54 35.09 -14.58
C VAL A 20 -9.04 35.02 -13.14
N LEU A 21 -8.27 33.96 -12.83
CA LEU A 21 -7.67 33.80 -11.52
C LEU A 21 -6.63 34.88 -11.26
N THR A 22 -6.69 35.49 -10.09
CA THR A 22 -5.60 36.35 -9.62
C THR A 22 -4.38 35.52 -9.25
N MET A 23 -3.20 36.12 -9.14
CA MET A 23 -1.99 35.43 -8.71
C MET A 23 -2.16 34.81 -7.32
N GLU A 24 -2.80 35.55 -6.40
CA GLU A 24 -3.12 35.04 -5.06
C GLU A 24 -4.05 33.82 -5.10
N GLU A 25 -5.10 33.86 -5.90
CA GLU A 25 -6.00 32.73 -6.09
C GLU A 25 -5.31 31.54 -6.76
N ALA A 26 -4.36 31.77 -7.67
CA ALA A 26 -3.59 30.71 -8.30
C ALA A 26 -2.62 30.02 -7.33
N VAL A 27 -2.02 30.78 -6.40
CA VAL A 27 -1.01 30.26 -5.45
C VAL A 27 -1.65 29.70 -4.17
N VAL A 28 -2.66 30.40 -3.62
CA VAL A 28 -3.31 30.00 -2.35
C VAL A 28 -4.77 29.59 -2.51
N GLY A 29 -5.29 29.60 -3.73
CA GLY A 29 -6.70 29.39 -4.05
C GLY A 29 -7.18 27.93 -3.99
N TYR A 30 -6.48 27.04 -3.27
CA TYR A 30 -6.93 25.66 -3.06
C TYR A 30 -8.36 25.55 -2.48
N HIS A 31 -8.89 26.62 -1.90
CA HIS A 31 -10.29 26.72 -1.45
C HIS A 31 -11.29 26.88 -2.61
N LEU A 32 -10.83 27.24 -3.80
CA LEU A 32 -11.68 27.37 -5.01
C LEU A 32 -11.99 26.00 -5.63
N TYR A 33 -11.21 24.99 -5.30
CA TYR A 33 -11.45 23.63 -5.79
C TYR A 33 -12.38 22.89 -4.82
N PRO A 34 -13.43 22.23 -5.31
CA PRO A 34 -14.21 21.35 -4.48
C PRO A 34 -13.29 20.25 -3.92
N ARG A 35 -13.09 20.25 -2.60
CA ARG A 35 -12.32 19.20 -1.96
C ARG A 35 -13.14 17.92 -1.99
N ALA A 36 -12.60 16.87 -2.61
CA ALA A 36 -13.16 15.55 -2.45
C ALA A 36 -13.12 15.19 -0.95
N LYS A 37 -14.22 14.70 -0.41
CA LYS A 37 -14.23 14.12 0.93
C LYS A 37 -13.32 12.90 0.91
N TYR A 38 -12.52 12.70 1.95
CA TYR A 38 -11.79 11.46 2.13
C TYR A 38 -12.80 10.37 2.49
N ILE A 39 -13.16 9.57 1.49
CA ILE A 39 -14.19 8.54 1.60
C ILE A 39 -13.52 7.21 1.83
N GLN A 40 -13.98 6.45 2.81
CA GLN A 40 -13.57 5.09 3.08
C GLN A 40 -14.80 4.18 3.15
N TRP A 41 -14.62 2.92 2.80
CA TRP A 41 -15.63 1.91 3.09
C TRP A 41 -15.62 1.51 4.56
N GLN A 42 -16.78 1.27 5.15
CA GLN A 42 -16.92 0.78 6.53
C GLN A 42 -16.63 -0.72 6.60
N GLY A 43 -15.35 -1.09 6.55
CA GLY A 43 -14.96 -2.49 6.48
C GLY A 43 -15.57 -3.19 5.26
N ASP A 44 -16.30 -4.28 5.49
CA ASP A 44 -16.98 -5.09 4.48
C ASP A 44 -18.45 -4.71 4.28
N LYS A 45 -18.94 -3.65 4.94
CA LYS A 45 -20.32 -3.16 4.77
C LYS A 45 -20.43 -2.36 3.47
N ASN A 46 -21.63 -2.40 2.85
CA ASN A 46 -21.99 -1.53 1.73
C ASN A 46 -22.33 -0.10 2.21
N GLN A 47 -21.39 0.49 2.97
CA GLN A 47 -21.50 1.79 3.60
C GLN A 47 -20.24 2.59 3.31
N LEU A 48 -20.40 3.80 2.80
CA LEU A 48 -19.36 4.81 2.67
C LEU A 48 -19.23 5.61 3.95
N THR A 49 -18.03 5.89 4.39
CA THR A 49 -17.79 6.74 5.55
C THR A 49 -16.90 7.91 5.21
N TYR A 50 -17.19 9.04 5.80
CA TYR A 50 -16.46 10.29 5.64
C TYR A 50 -16.67 11.21 6.84
N LEU A 51 -15.82 12.21 6.97
CA LEU A 51 -15.96 13.23 8.00
C LEU A 51 -16.81 14.37 7.51
N ASP A 52 -17.72 14.86 8.36
CA ASP A 52 -18.44 16.11 8.19
C ASP A 52 -18.39 16.95 9.48
N ARG A 53 -19.29 17.93 9.61
CA ARG A 53 -19.33 18.83 10.77
C ARG A 53 -19.76 18.12 12.06
N GLU A 54 -20.51 17.04 11.96
CA GLU A 54 -21.05 16.29 13.10
C GLU A 54 -20.04 15.25 13.61
N GLY A 55 -19.14 14.79 12.76
CA GLY A 55 -18.14 13.78 13.04
C GLY A 55 -17.98 12.77 11.91
N LEU A 56 -17.87 11.50 12.26
CA LEU A 56 -17.79 10.38 11.31
C LEU A 56 -19.20 9.97 10.91
N VAL A 57 -19.50 10.14 9.62
CA VAL A 57 -20.81 9.78 9.02
C VAL A 57 -20.66 8.54 8.17
N SER A 58 -21.67 7.67 8.21
CA SER A 58 -21.87 6.55 7.33
C SER A 58 -23.02 6.82 6.38
N GLU A 59 -22.86 6.47 5.10
CA GLU A 59 -23.88 6.64 4.05
C GLU A 59 -24.03 5.33 3.27
N SER A 60 -25.25 4.84 3.14
CA SER A 60 -25.54 3.66 2.33
C SER A 60 -25.22 3.91 0.86
N ALA A 61 -24.36 3.08 0.27
CA ALA A 61 -23.98 3.22 -1.13
C ALA A 61 -25.15 3.02 -2.10
N ASP A 62 -26.15 2.22 -1.72
CA ASP A 62 -27.33 1.94 -2.56
C ASP A 62 -28.46 2.95 -2.36
N LYS A 63 -28.69 3.37 -1.09
CA LYS A 63 -29.88 4.16 -0.74
C LYS A 63 -29.57 5.63 -0.45
N GLY A 64 -28.29 5.97 -0.21
CA GLY A 64 -27.89 7.32 0.22
C GLY A 64 -28.36 7.70 1.63
N GLU A 65 -28.88 6.74 2.41
CA GLU A 65 -29.28 6.97 3.80
C GLU A 65 -28.06 7.25 4.67
N LYS A 66 -28.12 8.32 5.46
CA LYS A 66 -27.00 8.80 6.29
C LYS A 66 -27.27 8.55 7.77
N SER A 67 -26.22 8.21 8.49
CA SER A 67 -26.23 8.13 9.95
C SER A 67 -24.88 8.56 10.52
N VAL A 68 -24.89 9.16 11.70
CA VAL A 68 -23.67 9.49 12.44
C VAL A 68 -23.18 8.22 13.12
N VAL A 69 -21.96 7.81 12.80
CA VAL A 69 -21.30 6.66 13.42
C VAL A 69 -20.71 7.04 14.77
N LEU A 70 -20.01 8.18 14.81
CA LEU A 70 -19.33 8.68 16.00
C LEU A 70 -19.08 10.17 15.90
N THR A 71 -19.56 10.92 16.90
CA THR A 71 -19.27 12.36 17.02
C THR A 71 -17.90 12.60 17.67
N VAL A 72 -17.36 13.82 17.51
CA VAL A 72 -16.13 14.25 18.20
C VAL A 72 -16.30 14.20 19.72
N ALA A 73 -17.49 14.57 20.23
CA ALA A 73 -17.79 14.53 21.68
C ALA A 73 -17.78 13.11 22.24
N GLU A 74 -18.40 12.17 21.52
CA GLU A 74 -18.37 10.74 21.90
C GLU A 74 -16.96 10.16 21.84
N LEU A 75 -16.20 10.50 20.78
CA LEU A 75 -14.80 10.06 20.66
C LEU A 75 -13.95 10.63 21.82
N ASN A 76 -14.17 11.87 22.21
CA ASN A 76 -13.52 12.46 23.39
C ASN A 76 -13.83 11.70 24.68
N GLY A 77 -15.10 11.34 24.87
CA GLY A 77 -15.52 10.50 26.01
C GLY A 77 -14.83 9.12 26.00
N ILE A 78 -14.76 8.47 24.85
CA ILE A 78 -14.12 7.15 24.68
C ILE A 78 -12.61 7.21 24.98
N LEU A 79 -11.93 8.25 24.49
CA LEU A 79 -10.47 8.38 24.59
C LEU A 79 -10.00 9.10 25.84
N GLY A 80 -10.91 9.73 26.63
CA GLY A 80 -10.55 10.64 27.72
C GLY A 80 -9.72 11.83 27.20
N ALA A 81 -10.14 12.45 26.09
CA ALA A 81 -9.38 13.45 25.34
C ALA A 81 -10.18 14.72 25.09
N GLU A 82 -9.52 15.80 24.67
CA GLU A 82 -10.11 17.06 24.27
C GLU A 82 -9.76 17.39 22.79
N LEU A 83 -10.21 16.53 21.87
CA LEU A 83 -10.02 16.73 20.44
C LEU A 83 -10.92 17.87 19.95
N ARG A 84 -10.37 18.76 19.14
CA ARG A 84 -11.13 19.84 18.46
C ARG A 84 -11.77 19.40 17.14
N GLY A 85 -11.39 18.23 16.63
CA GLY A 85 -11.87 17.63 15.40
C GLY A 85 -11.62 16.14 15.39
N PHE A 86 -12.21 15.43 14.43
CA PHE A 86 -12.03 14.01 14.28
C PHE A 86 -10.62 13.75 13.70
N PRO A 87 -9.80 12.87 14.32
CA PRO A 87 -8.47 12.55 13.83
C PRO A 87 -8.54 11.66 12.57
N ASN A 88 -7.39 11.45 11.92
CA ASN A 88 -7.28 10.43 10.87
C ASN A 88 -7.61 9.06 11.46
N PHE A 89 -8.29 8.25 10.67
CA PHE A 89 -8.75 6.93 11.05
C PHE A 89 -8.65 5.95 9.89
N SER A 90 -8.70 4.67 10.19
CA SER A 90 -8.94 3.60 9.23
C SER A 90 -9.89 2.56 9.82
N TRP A 91 -10.51 1.74 8.96
CA TRP A 91 -11.36 0.66 9.40
C TRP A 91 -10.57 -0.65 9.46
N LEU A 92 -10.59 -1.32 10.63
CA LEU A 92 -10.06 -2.68 10.77
C LEU A 92 -11.09 -3.73 10.31
N ASP A 93 -12.33 -3.49 10.64
CA ASP A 93 -13.52 -4.27 10.26
C ASP A 93 -14.77 -3.37 10.29
N ALA A 94 -15.94 -3.92 10.02
CA ALA A 94 -17.21 -3.19 9.97
C ALA A 94 -17.59 -2.41 11.23
N ASN A 95 -16.98 -2.72 12.38
CA ASN A 95 -17.36 -2.15 13.68
C ASN A 95 -16.15 -1.58 14.46
N THR A 96 -14.93 -1.74 13.93
CA THR A 96 -13.70 -1.35 14.64
C THR A 96 -12.93 -0.30 13.85
N LEU A 97 -12.80 0.91 14.43
CA LEU A 97 -11.90 1.97 13.95
C LEU A 97 -10.51 1.82 14.54
N ILE A 98 -9.50 2.15 13.76
CA ILE A 98 -8.12 2.35 14.20
C ILE A 98 -7.84 3.86 14.23
N ILE A 99 -7.35 4.35 15.36
CA ILE A 99 -6.90 5.73 15.54
C ILE A 99 -5.53 5.72 16.20
N ALA A 100 -4.55 6.37 15.56
CA ALA A 100 -3.23 6.59 16.13
C ALA A 100 -3.18 7.94 16.86
N ARG A 101 -2.71 7.96 18.11
CA ARG A 101 -2.60 9.19 18.90
C ARG A 101 -1.56 9.04 20.02
N GLN A 102 -0.67 10.04 20.15
CA GLN A 102 0.27 10.17 21.27
C GLN A 102 1.06 8.88 21.58
N GLY A 103 1.64 8.25 20.55
CA GLY A 103 2.41 7.02 20.69
C GLY A 103 1.58 5.79 21.01
N SER A 104 0.25 5.87 20.84
CA SER A 104 -0.64 4.72 21.01
C SER A 104 -1.52 4.54 19.79
N ILE A 105 -1.89 3.30 19.52
CA ILE A 105 -2.91 2.94 18.51
C ILE A 105 -4.10 2.37 19.26
N TYR A 106 -5.28 2.93 18.99
CA TYR A 106 -6.54 2.56 19.59
C TYR A 106 -7.40 1.81 18.58
N HIS A 107 -7.88 0.64 18.93
CA HIS A 107 -8.96 -0.06 18.25
C HIS A 107 -10.26 0.27 18.99
N ILE A 108 -11.19 0.97 18.33
CA ILE A 108 -12.41 1.49 18.94
C ILE A 108 -13.61 0.75 18.35
N ASP A 109 -14.38 0.10 19.22
CA ASP A 109 -15.67 -0.46 18.87
C ASP A 109 -16.69 0.68 18.75
N VAL A 110 -17.12 1.00 17.52
CA VAL A 110 -18.05 2.11 17.26
C VAL A 110 -19.48 1.81 17.66
N VAL A 111 -19.84 0.52 17.79
CA VAL A 111 -21.18 0.08 18.22
C VAL A 111 -21.34 0.20 19.73
N LYS A 112 -20.34 -0.31 20.46
CA LYS A 112 -20.31 -0.25 21.95
C LYS A 112 -19.76 1.08 22.46
N LYS A 113 -19.23 1.93 21.59
CA LYS A 113 -18.61 3.23 21.91
C LYS A 113 -17.54 3.13 23.00
N GLN A 114 -16.60 2.20 22.83
CA GLN A 114 -15.53 1.95 23.79
C GLN A 114 -14.23 1.58 23.11
N VAL A 115 -13.11 1.75 23.83
CA VAL A 115 -11.82 1.20 23.40
C VAL A 115 -11.90 -0.33 23.54
N LYS A 116 -11.78 -1.03 22.41
CA LYS A 116 -11.69 -2.49 22.35
C LYS A 116 -10.29 -2.96 22.71
N GLN A 117 -9.28 -2.23 22.22
CA GLN A 117 -7.88 -2.53 22.46
C GLN A 117 -7.01 -1.27 22.31
N LYS A 118 -5.92 -1.21 23.07
CA LYS A 118 -4.93 -0.14 23.01
C LYS A 118 -3.53 -0.73 22.98
N PHE A 119 -2.75 -0.32 22.00
CA PHE A 119 -1.33 -0.60 21.91
C PHE A 119 -0.56 0.69 22.21
N THR A 120 0.28 0.68 23.24
CA THR A 120 1.11 1.83 23.62
C THR A 120 2.56 1.51 23.34
N PHE A 121 3.14 2.22 22.39
CA PHE A 121 4.49 1.95 21.91
C PHE A 121 5.54 2.73 22.70
N PRO A 122 6.74 2.17 22.86
CA PRO A 122 7.88 2.90 23.42
C PRO A 122 8.21 4.15 22.59
N LYS A 123 8.77 5.16 23.27
CA LYS A 123 9.23 6.38 22.59
C LYS A 123 10.29 6.03 21.55
N GLY A 124 10.20 6.64 20.38
CA GLY A 124 11.11 6.38 19.24
C GLY A 124 10.73 5.20 18.37
N SER A 125 9.62 4.52 18.67
CA SER A 125 9.10 3.47 17.78
C SER A 125 8.62 4.04 16.45
N ALA A 126 8.86 3.28 15.38
CA ALA A 126 8.47 3.60 14.01
C ALA A 126 8.08 2.32 13.23
N ASN A 127 7.67 2.47 11.96
CA ASN A 127 7.37 1.37 11.04
C ASN A 127 6.34 0.37 11.60
N HIS A 128 5.29 0.88 12.26
CA HIS A 128 4.25 0.06 12.86
C HIS A 128 3.48 -0.71 11.79
N THR A 129 3.47 -2.05 11.89
CA THR A 129 2.79 -2.93 10.94
C THR A 129 1.92 -3.92 11.69
N TYR A 130 0.62 -3.93 11.40
CA TYR A 130 -0.36 -4.74 12.10
C TYR A 130 -0.57 -6.11 11.44
N SER A 131 -0.60 -7.15 12.25
CA SER A 131 -1.08 -8.49 11.87
C SER A 131 -2.52 -8.68 12.33
N LYS A 132 -3.47 -8.66 11.40
CA LYS A 132 -4.89 -8.90 11.75
C LYS A 132 -5.12 -10.31 12.29
N ALA A 133 -4.48 -11.32 11.69
CA ALA A 133 -4.60 -12.71 12.11
C ALA A 133 -3.96 -12.97 13.49
N GLY A 134 -2.79 -12.36 13.75
CA GLY A 134 -2.10 -12.49 15.04
C GLY A 134 -2.58 -11.51 16.10
N ASN A 135 -3.32 -10.47 15.73
CA ASN A 135 -3.68 -9.33 16.59
C ASN A 135 -2.45 -8.72 17.28
N MET A 136 -1.38 -8.52 16.51
CA MET A 136 -0.07 -8.05 16.98
C MET A 136 0.41 -6.91 16.10
N TYR A 137 1.26 -6.04 16.65
CA TYR A 137 2.01 -5.03 15.89
C TYR A 137 3.49 -5.36 15.89
N ALA A 138 4.13 -5.33 14.72
CA ALA A 138 5.57 -5.22 14.61
C ALA A 138 5.96 -3.75 14.48
N TYR A 139 7.13 -3.37 14.99
CA TYR A 139 7.63 -2.00 14.97
C TYR A 139 9.15 -1.99 15.13
N THR A 140 9.77 -0.87 14.77
CA THR A 140 11.22 -0.67 14.97
C THR A 140 11.49 0.35 16.06
N ILE A 141 12.60 0.19 16.78
CA ILE A 141 13.23 1.22 17.60
C ILE A 141 14.69 1.28 17.14
N ASP A 142 15.16 2.47 16.79
CA ASP A 142 16.44 2.64 16.13
C ASP A 142 16.57 1.68 14.94
N ASN A 143 17.55 0.77 14.96
CA ASN A 143 17.80 -0.18 13.89
C ASN A 143 17.32 -1.61 14.19
N ASN A 144 16.61 -1.83 15.29
CA ASN A 144 16.15 -3.15 15.70
C ASN A 144 14.63 -3.32 15.59
N LEU A 145 14.22 -4.55 15.34
CA LEU A 145 12.84 -4.97 15.13
C LEU A 145 12.27 -5.59 16.42
N TYR A 146 11.03 -5.25 16.70
CA TYR A 146 10.24 -5.72 17.83
C TYR A 146 8.84 -6.09 17.38
N TYR A 147 8.12 -6.86 18.20
CA TYR A 147 6.65 -6.96 18.06
C TYR A 147 5.98 -6.83 19.43
N MET A 148 4.72 -6.45 19.41
CA MET A 148 3.86 -6.30 20.59
C MET A 148 2.63 -7.19 20.43
N ASP A 149 2.34 -8.00 21.44
CA ASP A 149 1.17 -8.87 21.47
C ASP A 149 -0.12 -8.10 21.81
N GLU A 150 -1.25 -8.79 21.75
CA GLU A 150 -2.56 -8.24 22.10
C GLU A 150 -2.68 -7.73 23.54
N ARG A 151 -1.79 -8.19 24.45
CA ARG A 151 -1.75 -7.77 25.85
C ARG A 151 -0.86 -6.56 26.09
N GLY A 152 -0.19 -6.07 25.06
CA GLY A 152 0.76 -4.96 25.14
C GLY A 152 2.16 -5.36 25.59
N ASN A 153 2.49 -6.65 25.62
CA ASN A 153 3.84 -7.11 25.90
C ASN A 153 4.70 -6.97 24.65
N SER A 154 5.87 -6.36 24.81
CA SER A 154 6.85 -6.20 23.73
C SER A 154 7.89 -7.30 23.75
N TYR A 155 8.22 -7.81 22.57
CA TYR A 155 9.19 -8.87 22.37
C TYR A 155 10.25 -8.40 21.38
N VAL A 156 11.49 -8.79 21.63
CA VAL A 156 12.64 -8.45 20.77
C VAL A 156 12.75 -9.49 19.66
N VAL A 157 12.87 -9.01 18.41
CA VAL A 157 13.11 -9.87 17.23
C VAL A 157 14.58 -9.83 16.85
N THR A 158 15.20 -8.63 16.88
CA THR A 158 16.63 -8.46 16.55
C THR A 158 17.35 -7.66 17.63
N THR A 159 18.66 -7.91 17.80
CA THR A 159 19.54 -7.30 18.80
C THR A 159 20.88 -6.87 18.18
N ASP A 160 20.88 -6.38 16.93
CA ASP A 160 22.12 -5.90 16.30
C ASP A 160 22.58 -4.60 17.00
N GLU A 161 23.83 -4.59 17.49
CA GLU A 161 24.46 -3.43 18.14
C GLU A 161 25.18 -2.53 17.13
N ASP A 162 25.56 -3.08 15.97
CA ASP A 162 26.18 -2.33 14.88
C ASP A 162 25.14 -1.40 14.22
N LYS A 163 25.39 -0.10 14.29
CA LYS A 163 24.52 0.92 13.69
C LYS A 163 24.40 0.83 12.16
N ASN A 164 25.31 0.11 11.50
CA ASN A 164 25.22 -0.13 10.07
C ASN A 164 24.26 -1.28 9.73
N ILE A 165 23.81 -2.04 10.72
CA ILE A 165 22.82 -3.09 10.52
C ILE A 165 21.44 -2.54 10.85
N VAL A 166 20.53 -2.61 9.88
CA VAL A 166 19.18 -2.03 9.99
C VAL A 166 18.14 -3.11 9.70
N ASN A 167 17.22 -3.31 10.63
CA ASN A 167 16.19 -4.34 10.56
C ASN A 167 14.79 -3.75 10.45
N GLY A 168 13.92 -4.39 9.67
CA GLY A 168 12.50 -4.05 9.57
C GLY A 168 12.22 -2.69 8.92
N GLN A 169 13.18 -2.10 8.25
CA GLN A 169 13.03 -0.82 7.57
C GLN A 169 13.11 -1.01 6.04
N VAL A 170 12.66 0.01 5.34
CA VAL A 170 12.72 0.06 3.89
C VAL A 170 14.16 -0.04 3.38
N VAL A 171 14.34 -0.71 2.25
CA VAL A 171 15.62 -0.89 1.57
C VAL A 171 15.59 -0.28 0.18
N SER A 172 16.75 -0.23 -0.49
CA SER A 172 16.89 0.16 -1.90
C SER A 172 16.24 1.50 -2.24
N ARG A 173 16.20 2.43 -1.29
CA ARG A 173 15.65 3.80 -1.46
C ARG A 173 14.21 3.84 -1.97
N ASN A 174 13.37 2.86 -1.58
CA ASN A 174 11.99 2.72 -2.06
C ASN A 174 11.86 2.40 -3.57
N GLU A 175 12.95 2.02 -4.23
CA GLU A 175 12.90 1.56 -5.62
C GLU A 175 12.14 0.24 -5.75
N PHE A 176 11.72 -0.10 -6.97
CA PHE A 176 11.11 -1.39 -7.33
C PHE A 176 9.84 -1.72 -6.53
N GLY A 177 9.04 -0.69 -6.19
CA GLY A 177 7.81 -0.85 -5.43
C GLY A 177 8.00 -1.25 -3.96
N ILE A 178 9.23 -1.11 -3.41
CA ILE A 178 9.50 -1.36 -2.00
C ILE A 178 8.95 -0.20 -1.17
N THR A 179 7.95 -0.45 -0.32
CA THR A 179 7.31 0.57 0.51
C THR A 179 7.46 0.33 2.02
N GLY A 180 7.99 -0.84 2.42
CA GLY A 180 8.19 -1.20 3.81
C GLY A 180 9.25 -2.27 3.98
N GLY A 181 9.56 -2.62 5.23
CA GLY A 181 10.56 -3.63 5.58
C GLY A 181 10.06 -4.73 6.49
N ILE A 182 8.75 -4.79 6.76
CA ILE A 182 8.11 -5.74 7.68
C ILE A 182 6.94 -6.43 6.95
N PHE A 183 6.89 -7.76 7.00
CA PHE A 183 5.96 -8.58 6.22
C PHE A 183 5.37 -9.70 7.09
N TRP A 184 4.20 -9.50 7.67
CA TRP A 184 3.51 -10.55 8.40
C TRP A 184 3.06 -11.68 7.49
N SER A 185 3.21 -12.93 7.93
CA SER A 185 2.56 -14.05 7.26
C SER A 185 1.04 -13.94 7.35
N PRO A 186 0.26 -14.45 6.38
CA PRO A 186 -1.20 -14.41 6.39
C PRO A 186 -1.84 -14.98 7.66
N ASP A 187 -1.23 -16.01 8.29
CA ASP A 187 -1.69 -16.62 9.54
C ASP A 187 -1.21 -15.87 10.81
N GLY A 188 -0.36 -14.84 10.66
CA GLY A 188 0.20 -14.04 11.75
C GLY A 188 1.22 -14.76 12.62
N LYS A 189 1.69 -15.96 12.24
CA LYS A 189 2.62 -16.75 13.05
C LYS A 189 4.09 -16.51 12.72
N LYS A 190 4.37 -15.88 11.60
CA LYS A 190 5.73 -15.54 11.16
C LYS A 190 5.82 -14.08 10.79
N LEU A 191 7.01 -13.52 11.00
CA LEU A 191 7.34 -12.14 10.68
C LEU A 191 8.52 -12.11 9.72
N GLY A 192 8.25 -11.83 8.45
CA GLY A 192 9.28 -11.53 7.46
C GLY A 192 9.83 -10.12 7.66
N PHE A 193 11.11 -9.91 7.49
CA PHE A 193 11.69 -8.58 7.60
C PHE A 193 12.99 -8.44 6.80
N TYR A 194 13.22 -7.26 6.27
CA TYR A 194 14.52 -6.93 5.70
C TYR A 194 15.55 -6.73 6.81
N ARG A 195 16.74 -7.29 6.58
CA ARG A 195 17.97 -6.97 7.30
C ARG A 195 18.96 -6.39 6.30
N LYS A 196 19.33 -5.15 6.52
CA LYS A 196 20.17 -4.36 5.65
C LYS A 196 21.53 -4.10 6.34
N ASP A 197 22.62 -4.41 5.64
CA ASP A 197 23.99 -4.10 6.07
C ASP A 197 24.53 -2.94 5.23
N GLU A 198 24.69 -1.77 5.86
CA GLU A 198 25.21 -0.54 5.25
C GLU A 198 26.69 -0.28 5.58
N SER A 199 27.42 -1.26 6.15
CA SER A 199 28.81 -1.08 6.60
C SER A 199 29.75 -0.60 5.49
N GLN A 200 29.52 -1.09 4.27
CA GLN A 200 30.31 -0.72 3.09
C GLN A 200 29.78 0.52 2.33
N VAL A 201 28.62 1.07 2.73
CA VAL A 201 28.00 2.22 2.06
C VAL A 201 28.70 3.50 2.50
N THR A 202 29.09 4.33 1.54
CA THR A 202 29.76 5.62 1.78
C THR A 202 28.83 6.59 2.52
N ASN A 203 29.41 7.33 3.46
CA ASN A 203 28.72 8.46 4.07
C ASN A 203 28.66 9.63 3.08
N PHE A 204 27.47 10.19 2.91
CA PHE A 204 27.24 11.38 2.10
C PHE A 204 26.94 12.57 3.02
N PRO A 205 27.68 13.69 2.90
CA PRO A 205 27.47 14.84 3.74
C PRO A 205 26.28 15.67 3.27
N LEU A 206 25.33 15.90 4.16
CA LEU A 206 24.25 16.86 3.99
C LEU A 206 24.53 18.09 4.85
N LEU A 207 24.39 19.27 4.27
CA LEU A 207 24.47 20.52 5.03
C LEU A 207 23.08 20.80 5.64
N ASP A 208 22.97 20.75 6.96
CA ASP A 208 21.77 21.19 7.68
C ASP A 208 21.80 22.72 7.80
N ILE A 209 21.03 23.38 6.96
CA ILE A 209 20.90 24.84 6.91
C ILE A 209 19.94 25.40 7.97
N ASN A 210 19.25 24.56 8.74
CA ASN A 210 18.36 25.00 9.82
C ASN A 210 19.14 25.32 11.11
N THR A 211 20.41 24.90 11.18
CA THR A 211 21.29 25.31 12.26
C THR A 211 21.89 26.69 11.97
N ARG A 212 22.21 27.45 13.01
CA ARG A 212 22.66 28.85 12.87
C ARG A 212 23.91 29.05 12.01
N THR A 213 24.85 28.10 12.09
CA THR A 213 26.14 28.16 11.41
C THR A 213 26.26 27.15 10.26
N GLY A 214 25.23 26.33 10.04
CA GLY A 214 25.31 25.17 9.18
C GLY A 214 26.09 24.03 9.84
N GLU A 215 25.54 22.83 9.82
CA GLU A 215 26.20 21.62 10.34
C GLU A 215 26.16 20.52 9.29
N LEU A 216 27.25 19.73 9.20
CA LEU A 216 27.28 18.57 8.33
C LEU A 216 26.60 17.40 9.03
N LYS A 217 25.58 16.84 8.39
CA LYS A 217 24.91 15.63 8.80
C LYS A 217 25.24 14.54 7.78
N GLU A 218 25.91 13.49 8.22
CA GLU A 218 26.24 12.35 7.35
C GLU A 218 25.07 11.35 7.30
N ILE A 219 24.77 10.89 6.08
CA ILE A 219 23.82 9.80 5.83
C ILE A 219 24.51 8.74 4.99
N LYS A 220 24.08 7.48 5.13
CA LYS A 220 24.49 6.39 4.24
C LYS A 220 23.84 6.60 2.86
N TYR A 221 24.65 6.83 1.82
CA TYR A 221 24.14 7.03 0.47
C TYR A 221 25.13 6.51 -0.58
N PRO A 222 24.81 5.44 -1.30
CA PRO A 222 25.65 4.92 -2.37
C PRO A 222 25.50 5.80 -3.61
N MET A 223 26.54 6.56 -3.95
CA MET A 223 26.58 7.29 -5.22
C MET A 223 26.83 6.31 -6.38
N ALA A 224 26.60 6.79 -7.62
CA ALA A 224 26.82 5.99 -8.82
C ALA A 224 28.23 5.36 -8.85
N GLY A 225 28.28 4.05 -9.09
CA GLY A 225 29.53 3.27 -9.11
C GLY A 225 30.09 2.89 -7.72
N MET A 226 29.48 3.34 -6.62
CA MET A 226 29.90 2.98 -5.26
C MET A 226 29.16 1.71 -4.76
N LYS A 227 29.70 1.16 -3.66
CA LYS A 227 29.10 0.03 -2.94
C LYS A 227 27.72 0.37 -2.41
N SER A 228 26.77 -0.54 -2.60
CA SER A 228 25.42 -0.45 -2.08
C SER A 228 25.27 -1.26 -0.78
N GLU A 229 24.11 -1.12 -0.11
CA GLU A 229 23.76 -1.98 1.00
C GLU A 229 23.64 -3.44 0.57
N LEU A 230 23.86 -4.34 1.52
CA LEU A 230 23.63 -5.79 1.36
C LEU A 230 22.33 -6.16 2.07
N VAL A 231 21.36 -6.61 1.31
CA VAL A 231 20.02 -6.93 1.83
C VAL A 231 19.82 -8.43 1.95
N SER A 232 19.27 -8.86 3.07
CA SER A 232 18.76 -10.22 3.29
C SER A 232 17.34 -10.18 3.83
N LEU A 233 16.58 -11.27 3.65
CA LEU A 233 15.24 -11.43 4.21
C LEU A 233 15.27 -12.46 5.32
N GLY A 234 14.98 -12.00 6.56
CA GLY A 234 14.78 -12.85 7.72
C GLY A 234 13.31 -13.25 7.86
N VAL A 235 13.06 -14.43 8.38
CA VAL A 235 11.75 -14.93 8.81
C VAL A 235 11.84 -15.33 10.26
N TYR A 236 11.18 -14.60 11.13
CA TYR A 236 11.08 -14.87 12.55
C TYR A 236 9.81 -15.67 12.86
N ASP A 237 9.93 -16.78 13.54
CA ASP A 237 8.80 -17.59 14.00
C ASP A 237 8.38 -17.17 15.42
N ILE A 238 7.14 -16.73 15.56
CA ILE A 238 6.59 -16.16 16.82
C ILE A 238 6.61 -17.20 17.94
N ALA A 239 6.33 -18.46 17.65
CA ALA A 239 6.20 -19.50 18.66
C ALA A 239 7.56 -19.95 19.21
N SER A 240 8.55 -20.11 18.35
CA SER A 240 9.89 -20.58 18.73
C SER A 240 10.86 -19.46 19.10
N GLY A 241 10.57 -18.22 18.72
CA GLY A 241 11.47 -17.08 18.90
C GLY A 241 12.74 -17.16 18.05
N LYS A 242 12.74 -17.92 16.95
CA LYS A 242 13.91 -18.12 16.10
C LYS A 242 13.76 -17.43 14.76
N THR A 243 14.86 -16.87 14.27
CA THR A 243 14.97 -16.31 12.92
C THR A 243 15.74 -17.27 12.02
N ILE A 244 15.24 -17.48 10.80
CA ILE A 244 15.99 -18.03 9.69
C ILE A 244 16.17 -16.94 8.64
N PHE A 245 17.22 -17.03 7.81
CA PHE A 245 17.39 -16.16 6.65
C PHE A 245 17.18 -16.96 5.37
N LEU A 246 16.51 -16.35 4.39
CA LEU A 246 16.29 -16.98 3.11
C LEU A 246 17.59 -17.00 2.29
N ASP A 247 17.86 -18.11 1.60
CA ASP A 247 19.04 -18.30 0.76
C ASP A 247 18.86 -17.61 -0.60
N ALA A 248 18.72 -16.28 -0.55
CA ALA A 248 18.53 -15.42 -1.71
C ALA A 248 19.87 -14.82 -2.13
N ASN A 249 20.67 -15.56 -2.90
CA ASN A 249 21.99 -15.14 -3.35
C ASN A 249 22.23 -15.45 -4.83
N ASP A 250 21.28 -15.09 -5.69
CA ASP A 250 21.27 -15.43 -7.11
C ASP A 250 22.33 -14.70 -7.94
N PHE A 251 22.58 -13.44 -7.61
CA PHE A 251 23.46 -12.54 -8.37
C PHE A 251 24.62 -12.00 -7.54
N GLY A 252 24.96 -12.70 -6.44
CA GLY A 252 25.92 -12.23 -5.46
C GLY A 252 25.25 -11.35 -4.40
N ARG A 253 26.05 -10.74 -3.53
CA ARG A 253 25.50 -10.04 -2.36
C ARG A 253 24.90 -8.67 -2.67
N GLU A 254 25.38 -8.01 -3.74
CA GLU A 254 24.83 -6.72 -4.19
C GLU A 254 23.70 -6.97 -5.20
N GLN A 255 22.51 -7.25 -4.70
CA GLN A 255 21.28 -7.51 -5.47
C GLN A 255 20.11 -6.87 -4.76
N TYR A 256 18.97 -6.78 -5.43
CA TYR A 256 17.74 -6.22 -4.87
C TYR A 256 16.76 -7.37 -4.59
N LEU A 257 16.17 -7.36 -3.39
CA LEU A 257 15.11 -8.28 -2.99
C LEU A 257 13.80 -7.51 -2.97
N THR A 258 12.98 -7.68 -3.98
CA THR A 258 11.75 -6.90 -4.17
C THR A 258 10.53 -7.80 -4.35
N GLY A 259 9.33 -7.22 -4.34
CA GLY A 259 8.09 -7.94 -4.55
C GLY A 259 7.83 -9.06 -3.53
N ILE A 260 8.29 -8.89 -2.27
CA ILE A 260 8.12 -9.90 -1.22
C ILE A 260 6.64 -10.26 -1.07
N THR A 261 6.34 -11.54 -1.25
CA THR A 261 4.95 -12.02 -1.17
C THR A 261 4.88 -13.35 -0.45
N TRP A 262 4.06 -13.45 0.59
CA TRP A 262 3.76 -14.69 1.25
C TRP A 262 2.78 -15.54 0.42
N ALA A 263 2.98 -16.87 0.41
CA ALA A 263 1.91 -17.77 0.00
C ALA A 263 0.72 -17.65 0.97
N PRO A 264 -0.53 -17.82 0.48
CA PRO A 264 -1.71 -17.80 1.36
C PRO A 264 -1.65 -18.76 2.53
N GLU A 265 -0.99 -19.90 2.38
CA GLU A 265 -0.79 -20.93 3.40
C GLU A 265 0.33 -20.60 4.39
N SER A 266 1.06 -19.49 4.22
CA SER A 266 2.15 -19.05 5.11
C SER A 266 3.36 -19.99 5.19
N ASP A 267 3.49 -20.89 4.24
CA ASP A 267 4.55 -21.89 4.15
C ASP A 267 5.68 -21.50 3.18
N MET A 268 5.40 -20.62 2.24
CA MET A 268 6.34 -20.17 1.21
C MET A 268 6.42 -18.64 1.15
N VAL A 269 7.60 -18.15 0.75
CA VAL A 269 7.83 -16.74 0.43
C VAL A 269 8.31 -16.64 -1.02
N TYR A 270 7.72 -15.73 -1.78
CA TYR A 270 8.12 -15.41 -3.14
C TYR A 270 8.89 -14.09 -3.16
N ILE A 271 9.98 -14.05 -3.89
CA ILE A 271 10.84 -12.86 -4.02
C ILE A 271 11.20 -12.66 -5.48
N GLN A 272 11.09 -11.45 -5.96
CA GLN A 272 11.69 -11.02 -7.21
C GLN A 272 13.11 -10.56 -6.90
N VAL A 273 14.10 -11.40 -7.20
CA VAL A 273 15.52 -11.10 -7.02
C VAL A 273 16.03 -10.43 -8.28
N LEU A 274 16.45 -9.17 -8.18
CA LEU A 274 16.96 -8.38 -9.30
C LEU A 274 18.46 -8.16 -9.15
N ASN A 275 19.21 -8.36 -10.22
CA ASN A 275 20.66 -8.17 -10.23
C ASN A 275 21.04 -6.67 -10.07
N ARG A 276 22.28 -6.40 -9.67
CA ARG A 276 22.79 -5.02 -9.50
C ARG A 276 22.75 -4.19 -10.79
N GLY A 277 22.89 -4.84 -11.95
CA GLY A 277 22.73 -4.21 -13.27
C GLY A 277 21.31 -3.85 -13.65
N GLN A 278 20.33 -4.27 -12.85
CA GLN A 278 18.89 -3.99 -13.04
C GLN A 278 18.32 -4.47 -14.39
N ASN A 279 18.90 -5.51 -14.95
CA ASN A 279 18.50 -6.03 -16.25
C ASN A 279 18.23 -7.54 -16.28
N HIS A 280 18.28 -8.18 -15.11
CA HIS A 280 17.98 -9.61 -14.96
C HIS A 280 17.28 -9.85 -13.62
N MET A 281 16.05 -10.28 -13.64
CA MET A 281 15.22 -10.64 -12.50
C MET A 281 14.89 -12.13 -12.51
N ARG A 282 14.88 -12.74 -11.32
CA ARG A 282 14.38 -14.09 -11.05
C ARG A 282 13.23 -14.04 -10.07
N LEU A 283 12.10 -14.62 -10.43
CA LEU A 283 11.03 -14.88 -9.46
C LEU A 283 11.31 -16.20 -8.76
N ASN A 284 11.72 -16.13 -7.51
CA ASN A 284 12.09 -17.26 -6.68
C ASN A 284 11.02 -17.58 -5.63
N LYS A 285 10.90 -18.87 -5.31
CA LYS A 285 10.05 -19.42 -4.26
C LYS A 285 10.91 -20.06 -3.19
N TYR A 286 10.73 -19.66 -1.94
CA TYR A 286 11.51 -20.15 -0.79
C TYR A 286 10.60 -20.82 0.23
N ASP A 287 11.11 -21.84 0.90
CA ASP A 287 10.47 -22.47 2.06
C ASP A 287 10.61 -21.55 3.29
N ALA A 288 9.48 -21.21 3.90
CA ALA A 288 9.42 -20.26 5.01
C ALA A 288 9.84 -20.84 6.38
N PHE A 289 10.14 -22.15 6.44
CA PHE A 289 10.61 -22.82 7.68
C PHE A 289 12.11 -23.07 7.65
N THR A 290 12.68 -23.30 6.48
CA THR A 290 14.09 -23.66 6.32
C THR A 290 14.92 -22.55 5.66
N GLY A 291 14.28 -21.60 5.00
CA GLY A 291 14.94 -20.55 4.20
C GLY A 291 15.46 -21.02 2.85
N LYS A 292 15.31 -22.28 2.50
CA LYS A 292 15.87 -22.85 1.26
C LYS A 292 15.11 -22.42 0.03
N LEU A 293 15.84 -22.17 -1.05
CA LEU A 293 15.28 -22.01 -2.39
C LEU A 293 14.61 -23.31 -2.83
N ILE A 294 13.32 -23.24 -3.16
CA ILE A 294 12.55 -24.37 -3.70
C ILE A 294 12.63 -24.39 -5.22
N ALA A 295 12.43 -23.23 -5.86
CA ALA A 295 12.50 -23.10 -7.31
C ALA A 295 12.65 -21.65 -7.76
N THR A 296 13.32 -21.43 -8.88
CA THR A 296 13.13 -20.23 -9.72
C THR A 296 11.97 -20.53 -10.67
N LEU A 297 10.89 -19.75 -10.57
CA LEU A 297 9.68 -19.99 -11.34
C LEU A 297 9.82 -19.52 -12.79
N PHE A 298 10.43 -18.37 -12.98
CA PHE A 298 10.81 -17.80 -14.28
C PHE A 298 11.82 -16.67 -14.10
N GLU A 299 12.40 -16.26 -15.22
CA GLU A 299 13.35 -15.14 -15.29
C GLU A 299 12.84 -14.10 -16.28
N GLU A 300 13.20 -12.85 -16.04
CA GLU A 300 13.04 -11.74 -16.99
C GLU A 300 14.40 -11.08 -17.23
N LYS A 301 14.71 -10.86 -18.51
CA LYS A 301 15.96 -10.25 -18.96
C LYS A 301 15.67 -9.17 -19.99
N SER A 302 16.48 -8.12 -19.97
CA SER A 302 16.42 -7.03 -20.94
C SER A 302 17.83 -6.56 -21.28
N GLU A 303 18.03 -6.04 -22.47
CA GLU A 303 19.27 -5.35 -22.84
C GLU A 303 19.36 -3.97 -22.16
N THR A 304 18.25 -3.42 -21.73
CA THR A 304 18.16 -2.13 -21.05
C THR A 304 17.93 -2.31 -19.54
N TYR A 305 16.68 -2.54 -19.11
CA TYR A 305 16.34 -2.70 -17.69
C TYR A 305 15.13 -3.63 -17.51
N VAL A 306 15.02 -4.20 -16.32
CA VAL A 306 13.85 -4.90 -15.77
C VAL A 306 13.47 -4.19 -14.50
N GLU A 307 12.21 -3.75 -14.38
CA GLU A 307 11.74 -2.91 -13.28
C GLU A 307 10.54 -3.53 -12.58
N PRO A 308 10.75 -4.44 -11.61
CA PRO A 308 9.67 -5.00 -10.81
C PRO A 308 8.99 -3.90 -9.99
N GLN A 309 7.67 -3.75 -10.11
CA GLN A 309 6.91 -2.68 -9.42
C GLN A 309 6.01 -3.20 -8.30
N SER A 310 5.71 -4.50 -8.30
CA SER A 310 4.74 -5.05 -7.36
C SER A 310 5.01 -6.51 -7.04
N GLY A 311 4.52 -6.96 -5.86
CA GLY A 311 4.49 -8.38 -5.51
C GLY A 311 3.42 -9.16 -6.30
N LEU A 312 3.32 -10.45 -6.00
CA LEU A 312 2.31 -11.33 -6.59
C LEU A 312 0.94 -11.10 -5.93
N VAL A 313 -0.12 -11.26 -6.70
CA VAL A 313 -1.49 -11.21 -6.18
C VAL A 313 -2.13 -12.59 -6.32
N PHE A 314 -2.21 -13.34 -5.22
CA PHE A 314 -2.84 -14.65 -5.20
C PHE A 314 -4.36 -14.53 -5.32
N LEU A 315 -4.99 -15.47 -6.05
CA LEU A 315 -6.44 -15.54 -6.17
C LEU A 315 -7.04 -16.18 -4.90
N ALA A 316 -7.97 -15.50 -4.25
CA ALA A 316 -8.60 -15.99 -3.03
C ALA A 316 -9.37 -17.32 -3.22
N ASN A 317 -9.99 -17.51 -4.40
CA ASN A 317 -10.71 -18.73 -4.76
C ASN A 317 -9.81 -19.84 -5.33
N ASN A 318 -8.55 -19.53 -5.64
CA ASN A 318 -7.56 -20.49 -6.12
C ASN A 318 -6.13 -20.07 -5.70
N PRO A 319 -5.71 -20.39 -4.46
CA PRO A 319 -4.40 -20.00 -3.94
C PRO A 319 -3.21 -20.63 -4.67
N LYS A 320 -3.47 -21.54 -5.63
CA LYS A 320 -2.47 -22.11 -6.53
C LYS A 320 -2.24 -21.27 -7.79
N GLN A 321 -2.85 -20.10 -7.88
CA GLN A 321 -2.68 -19.16 -8.99
C GLN A 321 -2.44 -17.75 -8.48
N PHE A 322 -1.63 -17.00 -9.21
CA PHE A 322 -1.33 -15.61 -8.91
C PHE A 322 -1.31 -14.76 -10.17
N ILE A 323 -1.59 -13.47 -9.99
CA ILE A 323 -1.43 -12.44 -11.00
C ILE A 323 -0.03 -11.84 -10.84
N TYR A 324 0.65 -11.67 -11.95
CA TYR A 324 1.95 -11.02 -12.07
C TYR A 324 1.85 -9.86 -13.07
N SER A 325 2.43 -8.71 -12.71
CA SER A 325 2.45 -7.51 -13.54
C SER A 325 3.87 -7.29 -14.07
N THR A 326 4.01 -7.10 -15.38
CA THR A 326 5.31 -6.81 -16.00
C THR A 326 5.15 -6.06 -17.33
N ASN A 327 6.12 -5.20 -17.65
CA ASN A 327 6.29 -4.58 -18.97
C ASN A 327 7.38 -5.27 -19.80
N ASN A 328 8.09 -6.23 -19.24
CA ASN A 328 9.26 -6.84 -19.88
C ASN A 328 8.91 -7.78 -21.05
N ARG A 329 7.64 -8.16 -21.20
CA ARG A 329 7.21 -9.09 -22.25
C ARG A 329 6.73 -8.40 -23.52
N ASP A 330 6.03 -7.29 -23.38
CA ASP A 330 5.30 -6.64 -24.46
C ASP A 330 5.58 -5.13 -24.57
N GLY A 331 6.51 -4.61 -23.75
CA GLY A 331 6.89 -3.19 -23.72
C GLY A 331 5.94 -2.29 -22.93
N PHE A 332 4.74 -2.77 -22.60
CA PHE A 332 3.77 -2.10 -21.73
C PHE A 332 3.45 -2.96 -20.52
N MET A 333 3.15 -2.31 -19.38
CA MET A 333 2.72 -3.01 -18.19
C MET A 333 1.42 -3.76 -18.46
N ASN A 334 1.48 -5.09 -18.39
CA ASN A 334 0.33 -5.98 -18.58
C ASN A 334 0.23 -6.99 -17.43
N LEU A 335 -0.95 -7.62 -17.29
CA LEU A 335 -1.27 -8.58 -16.23
C LEU A 335 -1.28 -10.00 -16.79
N TYR A 336 -0.61 -10.90 -16.08
CA TYR A 336 -0.45 -12.30 -16.45
C TYR A 336 -0.87 -13.22 -15.31
N LEU A 337 -1.66 -14.24 -15.61
CA LEU A 337 -2.05 -15.29 -14.67
C LEU A 337 -1.07 -16.45 -14.76
N HIS A 338 -0.46 -16.80 -13.64
CA HIS A 338 0.46 -17.94 -13.49
C HIS A 338 -0.04 -18.93 -12.45
N ASP A 339 0.42 -20.19 -12.52
CA ASP A 339 0.32 -21.11 -11.40
C ASP A 339 1.52 -20.96 -10.45
N VAL A 340 1.43 -21.58 -9.27
CA VAL A 340 2.49 -21.57 -8.23
C VAL A 340 3.79 -22.27 -8.64
N ASN A 341 3.86 -22.88 -9.82
CA ASN A 341 5.05 -23.47 -10.42
C ASN A 341 5.65 -22.57 -11.51
N GLY A 342 5.08 -21.38 -11.72
CA GLY A 342 5.56 -20.39 -12.69
C GLY A 342 5.01 -20.57 -14.11
N LYS A 343 4.17 -21.58 -14.36
CA LYS A 343 3.58 -21.79 -15.68
C LYS A 343 2.60 -20.66 -16.00
N LEU A 344 2.80 -19.98 -17.13
CA LEU A 344 1.84 -19.02 -17.66
C LEU A 344 0.54 -19.73 -18.06
N ILE A 345 -0.56 -19.34 -17.44
CA ILE A 345 -1.90 -19.84 -17.72
C ILE A 345 -2.57 -18.95 -18.77
N ARG A 346 -2.47 -17.62 -18.58
CA ARG A 346 -3.14 -16.65 -19.45
C ARG A 346 -2.49 -15.25 -19.35
N ARG A 347 -2.41 -14.55 -20.47
CA ARG A 347 -2.30 -13.10 -20.51
C ARG A 347 -3.70 -12.53 -20.24
N LEU A 348 -3.87 -11.80 -19.12
CA LEU A 348 -5.18 -11.25 -18.71
C LEU A 348 -5.49 -9.96 -19.44
N THR A 349 -4.47 -9.13 -19.65
CA THR A 349 -4.58 -7.90 -20.43
C THR A 349 -3.63 -7.99 -21.64
N ASP A 350 -4.10 -7.50 -22.78
CA ASP A 350 -3.38 -7.52 -24.07
C ASP A 350 -3.61 -6.16 -24.73
N VAL A 351 -2.83 -5.17 -24.28
CA VAL A 351 -3.02 -3.77 -24.65
C VAL A 351 -1.68 -3.08 -24.85
N ASP A 352 -1.64 -2.15 -25.81
CA ASP A 352 -0.49 -1.29 -26.11
C ASP A 352 -0.56 0.00 -25.27
N ALA A 353 -0.79 -0.16 -23.96
CA ALA A 353 -0.83 0.89 -22.96
C ALA A 353 -0.55 0.29 -21.60
N ASP A 354 -0.03 1.09 -20.67
CA ASP A 354 0.21 0.61 -19.31
C ASP A 354 -1.09 0.30 -18.58
N VAL A 355 -1.09 -0.84 -17.92
CA VAL A 355 -2.15 -1.33 -17.05
C VAL A 355 -1.75 -1.16 -15.60
N GLU A 356 -2.57 -0.46 -14.83
CA GLU A 356 -2.45 -0.37 -13.38
C GLU A 356 -3.42 -1.36 -12.73
N PHE A 357 -2.88 -2.35 -12.03
CA PHE A 357 -3.69 -3.29 -11.24
C PHE A 357 -4.44 -2.55 -10.14
N VAL A 358 -5.75 -2.76 -10.02
CA VAL A 358 -6.57 -2.16 -8.97
C VAL A 358 -6.94 -3.19 -7.91
N ALA A 359 -7.61 -4.27 -8.28
CA ALA A 359 -8.02 -5.33 -7.35
C ALA A 359 -8.48 -6.61 -8.06
N VAL A 360 -8.69 -7.65 -7.25
CA VAL A 360 -9.46 -8.85 -7.61
C VAL A 360 -10.74 -8.86 -6.79
N ASP A 361 -11.88 -9.26 -7.37
CA ASP A 361 -13.11 -9.42 -6.58
C ASP A 361 -13.00 -10.58 -5.57
N ALA A 362 -13.84 -10.57 -4.53
CA ALA A 362 -13.84 -11.59 -3.48
C ALA A 362 -14.03 -13.02 -4.01
N ALA A 363 -14.74 -13.16 -5.13
CA ALA A 363 -14.93 -14.44 -5.77
C ALA A 363 -13.74 -14.92 -6.60
N GLY A 364 -12.69 -14.07 -6.76
CA GLY A 364 -11.54 -14.36 -7.62
C GLY A 364 -11.89 -14.51 -9.10
N LYS A 365 -13.04 -13.95 -9.51
CA LYS A 365 -13.58 -14.10 -10.87
C LYS A 365 -13.13 -12.98 -11.79
N TYR A 366 -13.09 -11.74 -11.30
CA TYR A 366 -12.74 -10.56 -12.07
C TYR A 366 -11.50 -9.87 -11.51
N VAL A 367 -10.62 -9.46 -12.42
CA VAL A 367 -9.53 -8.51 -12.13
C VAL A 367 -9.93 -7.15 -12.63
N TYR A 368 -9.80 -6.13 -11.79
CA TYR A 368 -10.05 -4.73 -12.11
C TYR A 368 -8.72 -4.03 -12.35
N TYR A 369 -8.68 -3.20 -13.38
CA TYR A 369 -7.49 -2.44 -13.74
C TYR A 369 -7.84 -1.10 -14.38
N LEU A 370 -6.94 -0.16 -14.26
CA LEU A 370 -6.97 1.12 -14.96
C LEU A 370 -6.02 1.06 -16.16
N SER A 371 -6.43 1.66 -17.27
CA SER A 371 -5.58 1.74 -18.46
C SER A 371 -5.97 2.92 -19.35
N SER A 372 -4.99 3.42 -20.10
CA SER A 372 -5.15 4.42 -21.16
C SER A 372 -5.35 3.79 -22.54
N GLU A 373 -5.77 2.51 -22.62
CA GLU A 373 -5.93 1.77 -23.89
C GLU A 373 -6.93 2.38 -24.88
N ILE A 374 -7.82 3.27 -24.42
CA ILE A 374 -8.77 3.97 -25.31
C ILE A 374 -8.17 5.26 -25.86
N SER A 375 -7.46 6.01 -25.01
CA SER A 375 -6.86 7.28 -25.38
C SER A 375 -5.71 7.60 -24.42
N PRO A 376 -4.56 8.11 -24.89
CA PRO A 376 -3.43 8.44 -24.02
C PRO A 376 -3.71 9.59 -23.05
N VAL A 377 -4.78 10.35 -23.23
CA VAL A 377 -5.22 11.45 -22.34
C VAL A 377 -6.37 11.03 -21.43
N GLU A 378 -6.75 9.76 -21.45
CA GLU A 378 -7.81 9.21 -20.61
C GLU A 378 -7.29 8.07 -19.76
N LYS A 379 -7.86 7.89 -18.59
CA LYS A 379 -7.62 6.72 -17.73
C LYS A 379 -8.96 6.11 -17.35
N GLN A 380 -9.21 4.91 -17.85
CA GLN A 380 -10.51 4.24 -17.76
C GLN A 380 -10.41 2.98 -16.90
N LEU A 381 -11.50 2.66 -16.19
CA LEU A 381 -11.61 1.42 -15.42
C LEU A 381 -12.16 0.29 -16.29
N PHE A 382 -11.48 -0.83 -16.22
CA PHE A 382 -11.86 -2.09 -16.86
C PHE A 382 -11.95 -3.22 -15.85
N ARG A 383 -12.65 -4.26 -16.23
CA ARG A 383 -12.52 -5.58 -15.61
C ARG A 383 -12.25 -6.64 -16.66
N VAL A 384 -11.50 -7.66 -16.27
CA VAL A 384 -11.28 -8.86 -17.08
C VAL A 384 -11.70 -10.10 -16.30
N ASP A 385 -12.45 -11.00 -16.93
CA ASP A 385 -12.81 -12.30 -16.36
C ASP A 385 -11.58 -13.21 -16.39
N VAL A 386 -11.15 -13.69 -15.22
CA VAL A 386 -9.92 -14.48 -15.03
C VAL A 386 -9.94 -15.78 -15.86
N LYS A 387 -11.10 -16.41 -15.96
CA LYS A 387 -11.27 -17.70 -16.66
C LYS A 387 -11.39 -17.55 -18.16
N SER A 388 -12.17 -16.60 -18.66
CA SER A 388 -12.44 -16.44 -20.10
C SER A 388 -11.51 -15.41 -20.76
N GLY A 389 -10.95 -14.46 -20.03
CA GLY A 389 -10.20 -13.32 -20.55
C GLY A 389 -11.10 -12.24 -21.16
N LYS A 390 -12.43 -12.33 -20.99
CA LYS A 390 -13.36 -11.32 -21.52
C LYS A 390 -13.22 -10.01 -20.77
N LYS A 391 -12.90 -8.93 -21.50
CA LYS A 391 -12.76 -7.57 -20.96
C LYS A 391 -14.08 -6.80 -21.07
N ASN A 392 -14.31 -5.91 -20.09
CA ASN A 392 -15.40 -4.94 -20.10
C ASN A 392 -14.91 -3.61 -19.53
N ARG A 393 -15.11 -2.50 -20.26
CA ARG A 393 -14.96 -1.14 -19.72
C ARG A 393 -16.11 -0.85 -18.76
N LEU A 394 -15.81 -0.24 -17.62
CA LEU A 394 -16.78 0.07 -16.55
C LEU A 394 -17.09 1.56 -16.46
N THR A 395 -16.13 2.44 -16.78
CA THR A 395 -16.35 3.89 -16.84
C THR A 395 -16.80 4.25 -18.26
N ALA A 396 -17.89 5.00 -18.37
CA ALA A 396 -18.49 5.38 -19.66
C ALA A 396 -18.04 6.74 -20.15
N GLU A 397 -17.84 7.69 -19.23
CA GLU A 397 -17.49 9.08 -19.53
C GLU A 397 -16.01 9.21 -19.95
N GLU A 398 -15.74 10.17 -20.82
CA GLU A 398 -14.38 10.56 -21.17
C GLU A 398 -13.68 11.20 -19.97
N GLY A 399 -12.37 11.03 -19.87
CA GLY A 399 -11.55 11.68 -18.84
C GLY A 399 -10.65 10.75 -18.05
N TRP A 400 -10.04 11.33 -17.01
CA TRP A 400 -9.11 10.65 -16.12
C TRP A 400 -9.84 10.22 -14.84
N HIS A 401 -10.06 8.92 -14.68
CA HIS A 401 -10.79 8.36 -13.53
C HIS A 401 -9.84 7.90 -12.43
N SER A 402 -10.11 8.35 -11.20
CA SER A 402 -9.54 7.78 -9.97
C SER A 402 -10.57 6.88 -9.32
N ILE A 403 -10.18 5.66 -8.99
CA ILE A 403 -11.11 4.62 -8.55
C ILE A 403 -10.81 4.19 -7.12
N CYS A 404 -11.86 4.09 -6.31
CA CYS A 404 -11.85 3.42 -5.03
C CYS A 404 -12.81 2.23 -5.09
N LEU A 405 -12.28 1.01 -4.99
CA LEU A 405 -13.10 -0.20 -4.91
C LEU A 405 -13.37 -0.56 -3.45
N LEU A 406 -14.56 -1.08 -3.18
CA LEU A 406 -14.88 -1.70 -1.90
C LEU A 406 -14.00 -2.95 -1.73
N TYR A 407 -13.25 -2.99 -0.63
CA TYR A 407 -12.36 -4.11 -0.35
C TYR A 407 -13.13 -5.40 -0.16
N THR A 408 -12.90 -6.31 -1.07
CA THR A 408 -13.44 -7.66 -1.01
C THR A 408 -12.45 -8.65 -0.39
N SER A 409 -11.17 -8.22 -0.24
CA SER A 409 -10.14 -8.94 0.52
C SER A 409 -9.06 -7.93 0.93
N PRO A 410 -8.61 -7.88 2.20
CA PRO A 410 -7.57 -6.96 2.61
C PRO A 410 -6.25 -7.33 1.91
N SER A 411 -5.76 -6.44 1.06
CA SER A 411 -4.41 -6.51 0.54
C SER A 411 -3.42 -6.08 1.63
N PRO A 412 -2.24 -6.70 1.76
CA PRO A 412 -1.20 -6.25 2.66
C PRO A 412 -0.78 -4.78 2.46
N ARG A 413 -1.08 -4.19 1.30
CA ARG A 413 -0.79 -2.78 0.99
C ARG A 413 -1.71 -1.78 1.69
N ASP A 414 -2.89 -2.20 2.14
CA ASP A 414 -3.88 -1.29 2.71
C ASP A 414 -3.54 -0.82 4.13
N TYR A 415 -2.50 -1.38 4.72
CA TYR A 415 -2.03 -1.06 6.07
C TYR A 415 -0.71 -0.28 6.12
N ALA A 416 -0.10 0.03 4.99
CA ALA A 416 1.21 0.68 4.90
C ALA A 416 1.17 2.18 4.60
N ALA A 417 -0.02 2.79 4.50
CA ALA A 417 -0.15 4.20 4.18
C ALA A 417 -0.71 5.00 5.37
N SER A 418 0.15 5.35 6.30
CA SER A 418 0.04 6.60 7.10
C SER A 418 1.28 6.83 7.93
#